data_4b26cad6f1d080491bb447808ab8f679
#
_entry.id   4b26cad6f1d080491bb447808ab8f679
#
_cell.length_a   1.000
_cell.length_b   1.000
_cell.length_c   1.000
_cell.angle_alpha   90.00
_cell.angle_beta   90.00
_cell.angle_gamma   90.00
#
_symmetry.space_group_name_H-M   'P 1'
#
loop_
_entity.id
_entity.type
_entity.pdbx_description
1 polymer ?
#
loop_
_entity_poly.entity_id
_entity_poly.type
_entity_poly.pdbx_seq_one_letter_code
_entity_poly.pdbx_strand_id
1 'polypeptide(L)'
;AKKICCPDLKYVIVPEFHADKEKFHFHALMSNLGSLQLIDSGRRKDKGTKIIYNIGNYRLGFSTAIPVSQNSDSQGKIVGYMLKYITKDLATLTQGKKRYWYSRNTCEKPVIDTFLIENDKLNDFIEALENDKSYRKTVDMPFSDNELKIYNFDTN
;
A
#
# COMPACT_ATOMS: atom_id res chain seq x y z
N ALA A 1 -3.35 -26.19 -15.56
CA ALA A 1 -2.99 -24.96 -14.86
C ALA A 1 -1.64 -24.48 -15.35
N LYS A 2 -1.55 -23.32 -16.04
CA LYS A 2 -0.27 -22.72 -16.42
C LYS A 2 0.49 -22.37 -15.14
N LYS A 3 1.69 -22.93 -14.99
CA LYS A 3 2.62 -22.60 -13.91
C LYS A 3 2.84 -21.08 -13.93
N ILE A 4 2.59 -20.42 -12.80
CA ILE A 4 2.88 -19.00 -12.64
C ILE A 4 4.39 -18.82 -12.76
N CYS A 5 4.83 -18.02 -13.72
CA CYS A 5 6.25 -17.82 -14.02
C CYS A 5 7.02 -17.04 -12.94
N CYS A 6 6.36 -16.59 -11.87
CA CYS A 6 6.95 -15.77 -10.82
C CYS A 6 6.51 -16.29 -9.44
N PRO A 7 7.15 -17.36 -8.93
CA PRO A 7 6.77 -17.98 -7.65
C PRO A 7 6.95 -17.03 -6.45
N ASP A 8 7.91 -16.11 -6.54
CA ASP A 8 8.25 -15.17 -5.47
C ASP A 8 7.56 -13.81 -5.60
N LEU A 9 6.68 -13.65 -6.57
CA LEU A 9 5.93 -12.42 -6.77
C LEU A 9 5.11 -12.08 -5.52
N LYS A 10 5.37 -10.91 -4.95
CA LYS A 10 4.56 -10.33 -3.89
C LYS A 10 3.66 -9.27 -4.51
N TYR A 11 2.38 -9.29 -4.14
CA TYR A 11 1.43 -8.32 -4.67
C TYR A 11 0.30 -8.01 -3.70
N VAL A 12 -0.20 -6.80 -3.80
CA VAL A 12 -1.52 -6.37 -3.32
C VAL A 12 -2.24 -5.73 -4.49
N ILE A 13 -3.48 -6.16 -4.77
CA ILE A 13 -4.30 -5.67 -5.88
C ILE A 13 -5.64 -5.19 -5.33
N VAL A 14 -6.05 -4.00 -5.71
CA VAL A 14 -7.32 -3.38 -5.29
C VAL A 14 -8.06 -2.92 -6.54
N PRO A 15 -9.33 -3.28 -6.72
CA PRO A 15 -10.17 -2.73 -7.77
C PRO A 15 -10.62 -1.32 -7.42
N GLU A 16 -10.75 -0.46 -8.41
CA GLU A 16 -11.40 0.84 -8.32
C GLU A 16 -12.43 0.97 -9.45
N PHE A 17 -13.63 1.40 -9.11
CA PHE A 17 -14.64 1.72 -10.11
C PHE A 17 -14.36 3.06 -10.77
N HIS A 18 -14.59 3.15 -12.07
CA HIS A 18 -14.66 4.43 -12.75
C HIS A 18 -15.84 5.25 -12.22
N ALA A 19 -15.86 6.54 -12.53
CA ALA A 19 -16.93 7.45 -12.11
C ALA A 19 -18.33 7.03 -12.57
N ASP A 20 -18.41 6.31 -13.71
CA ASP A 20 -19.63 5.74 -14.26
C ASP A 20 -20.14 4.51 -13.47
N LYS A 21 -19.32 3.94 -12.58
CA LYS A 21 -19.56 2.71 -11.81
C LYS A 21 -19.86 1.45 -12.66
N GLU A 22 -19.72 1.52 -13.96
CA GLU A 22 -19.92 0.38 -14.88
C GLU A 22 -18.60 -0.36 -15.16
N LYS A 23 -17.50 0.38 -15.19
CA LYS A 23 -16.16 -0.14 -15.47
C LYS A 23 -15.29 -0.05 -14.25
N PHE A 24 -14.29 -0.92 -14.17
CA PHE A 24 -13.30 -0.88 -13.11
C PHE A 24 -11.91 -1.11 -13.66
N HIS A 25 -10.92 -0.65 -12.94
CA HIS A 25 -9.51 -0.95 -13.16
C HIS A 25 -8.88 -1.40 -11.85
N PHE A 26 -7.70 -1.94 -11.94
CA PHE A 26 -6.98 -2.44 -10.77
C PHE A 26 -5.79 -1.55 -10.46
N HIS A 27 -5.64 -1.20 -9.20
CA HIS A 27 -4.39 -0.71 -8.65
C HIS A 27 -3.61 -1.87 -8.05
N ALA A 28 -2.33 -1.98 -8.37
CA ALA A 28 -1.49 -3.04 -7.86
C ALA A 28 -0.16 -2.48 -7.34
N LEU A 29 0.27 -2.98 -6.20
CA LEU A 29 1.64 -2.86 -5.72
C LEU A 29 2.28 -4.23 -5.86
N MET A 30 3.44 -4.28 -6.50
CA MET A 30 4.11 -5.54 -6.81
C MET A 30 5.60 -5.45 -6.53
N SER A 31 6.18 -6.54 -6.05
CA SER A 31 7.63 -6.71 -5.93
C SER A 31 8.04 -8.12 -6.34
N ASN A 32 9.34 -8.35 -6.54
CA ASN A 32 9.88 -9.63 -7.00
C ASN A 32 9.24 -10.06 -8.32
N LEU A 33 9.26 -9.17 -9.29
CA LEU A 33 8.57 -9.32 -10.59
C LEU A 33 9.05 -10.54 -11.39
N GLY A 34 10.22 -11.10 -11.08
CA GLY A 34 10.77 -12.29 -11.74
C GLY A 34 10.85 -12.11 -13.25
N SER A 35 10.14 -12.95 -13.98
CA SER A 35 10.09 -12.93 -15.45
C SER A 35 9.07 -11.96 -16.05
N LEU A 36 8.34 -11.16 -15.24
CA LEU A 36 7.47 -10.13 -15.77
C LEU A 36 8.29 -9.05 -16.48
N GLN A 37 8.00 -8.88 -17.77
CA GLN A 37 8.69 -7.88 -18.57
C GLN A 37 8.00 -6.52 -18.44
N LEU A 38 8.78 -5.50 -18.10
CA LEU A 38 8.35 -4.12 -18.15
C LEU A 38 8.91 -3.48 -19.42
N ILE A 39 8.02 -3.03 -20.31
CA ILE A 39 8.37 -2.42 -21.59
C ILE A 39 8.15 -0.91 -21.46
N ASP A 40 9.16 -0.10 -21.80
CA ASP A 40 9.01 1.35 -21.84
C ASP A 40 7.86 1.74 -22.76
N SER A 41 6.87 2.44 -22.23
CA SER A 41 5.71 2.89 -23.01
C SER A 41 5.98 4.12 -23.87
N GLY A 42 7.18 4.71 -23.81
CA GLY A 42 7.51 6.01 -24.38
C GLY A 42 6.93 7.19 -23.60
N ARG A 43 6.09 6.95 -22.58
CA ARG A 43 5.49 8.02 -21.75
C ARG A 43 6.28 8.24 -20.48
N ARG A 44 6.19 9.47 -19.97
CA ARG A 44 6.90 9.92 -18.78
C ARG A 44 5.92 10.58 -17.81
N LYS A 45 6.23 10.50 -16.53
CA LYS A 45 5.55 11.18 -15.42
C LYS A 45 6.52 12.13 -14.72
N ASP A 46 6.01 13.01 -13.87
CA ASP A 46 6.78 13.95 -13.04
C ASP A 46 7.79 14.78 -13.87
N LYS A 47 7.28 15.50 -14.88
CA LYS A 47 8.06 16.33 -15.80
C LYS A 47 9.20 15.57 -16.52
N GLY A 48 8.96 14.30 -16.83
CA GLY A 48 9.92 13.49 -17.59
C GLY A 48 10.87 12.63 -16.74
N THR A 49 10.86 12.76 -15.43
CA THR A 49 11.81 12.05 -14.55
C THR A 49 11.48 10.58 -14.35
N LYS A 50 10.20 10.19 -14.45
CA LYS A 50 9.78 8.80 -14.24
C LYS A 50 9.26 8.15 -15.50
N ILE A 51 9.84 7.02 -15.85
CA ILE A 51 9.40 6.20 -16.97
C ILE A 51 8.10 5.49 -16.60
N ILE A 52 7.13 5.52 -17.52
CA ILE A 52 5.93 4.72 -17.43
C ILE A 52 6.13 3.47 -18.29
N TYR A 53 6.00 2.30 -17.67
CA TYR A 53 6.13 1.00 -18.35
C TYR A 53 4.76 0.41 -18.64
N ASN A 54 4.69 -0.44 -19.65
CA ASN A 54 3.62 -1.40 -19.86
C ASN A 54 4.08 -2.78 -19.39
N ILE A 55 3.15 -3.61 -18.92
CA ILE A 55 3.45 -5.01 -18.59
C ILE A 55 3.44 -5.81 -19.91
N GLY A 56 4.60 -6.33 -20.27
CA GLY A 56 4.76 -7.18 -21.44
C GLY A 56 3.90 -8.44 -21.31
N ASN A 57 3.39 -8.94 -22.42
CA ASN A 57 2.53 -10.12 -22.47
C ASN A 57 1.18 -10.01 -21.72
N TYR A 58 0.81 -8.85 -21.17
CA TYR A 58 -0.51 -8.61 -20.64
C TYR A 58 -1.51 -8.39 -21.80
N ARG A 59 -2.58 -9.20 -21.85
CA ARG A 59 -3.55 -9.23 -22.98
C ARG A 59 -4.98 -8.89 -22.54
N LEU A 60 -5.23 -8.62 -21.27
CA LEU A 60 -6.58 -8.41 -20.73
C LEU A 60 -7.00 -6.94 -20.70
N GLY A 61 -6.22 -6.07 -21.32
CA GLY A 61 -6.49 -4.65 -21.36
C GLY A 61 -5.23 -3.81 -21.33
N PHE A 62 -5.38 -2.56 -20.93
CA PHE A 62 -4.27 -1.61 -20.84
C PHE A 62 -3.57 -1.72 -19.47
N SER A 63 -2.26 -1.64 -19.45
CA SER A 63 -1.48 -1.67 -18.20
C SER A 63 -0.47 -0.53 -18.15
N THR A 64 -0.25 0.00 -16.95
CA THR A 64 0.83 0.95 -16.66
C THR A 64 1.52 0.55 -15.37
N ALA A 65 2.84 0.67 -15.34
CA ALA A 65 3.63 0.45 -14.14
C ALA A 65 4.65 1.57 -13.98
N ILE A 66 4.88 1.99 -12.74
CA ILE A 66 5.85 3.02 -12.39
C ILE A 66 6.66 2.48 -11.22
N PRO A 67 8.00 2.49 -11.29
CA PRO A 67 8.84 2.11 -10.16
C PRO A 67 8.59 3.01 -8.95
N VAL A 68 8.54 2.38 -7.79
CA VAL A 68 8.39 3.04 -6.50
C VAL A 68 9.76 3.21 -5.87
N SER A 69 10.06 4.39 -5.36
CA SER A 69 11.27 4.62 -4.58
C SER A 69 11.21 3.85 -3.25
N GLN A 70 12.35 3.35 -2.81
CA GLN A 70 12.47 2.57 -1.58
C GLN A 70 12.61 3.42 -0.32
N ASN A 71 12.59 4.76 -0.42
CA ASN A 71 12.63 5.61 0.76
C ASN A 71 11.30 5.54 1.56
N SER A 72 11.40 5.68 2.87
CA SER A 72 10.27 5.59 3.81
C SER A 72 9.09 6.50 3.44
N ASP A 73 9.38 7.73 3.06
CA ASP A 73 8.38 8.71 2.63
C ASP A 73 7.55 8.25 1.42
N SER A 74 8.21 7.64 0.44
CA SER A 74 7.53 7.13 -0.76
C SER A 74 6.71 5.89 -0.45
N GLN A 75 7.19 5.02 0.44
CA GLN A 75 6.48 3.84 0.90
C GLN A 75 5.22 4.23 1.66
N GLY A 76 5.31 5.14 2.62
CA GLY A 76 4.15 5.64 3.38
C GLY A 76 3.08 6.26 2.49
N LYS A 77 3.47 7.08 1.50
CA LYS A 77 2.56 7.68 0.52
C LYS A 77 1.83 6.63 -0.32
N ILE A 78 2.51 5.57 -0.72
CA ILE A 78 1.92 4.49 -1.53
C ILE A 78 0.98 3.63 -0.70
N VAL A 79 1.35 3.27 0.52
CA VAL A 79 0.45 2.57 1.44
C VAL A 79 -0.83 3.38 1.65
N GLY A 80 -0.71 4.68 1.95
CA GLY A 80 -1.86 5.58 2.08
C GLY A 80 -2.72 5.66 0.79
N TYR A 81 -2.07 5.68 -0.37
CA TYR A 81 -2.75 5.64 -1.66
C TYR A 81 -3.54 4.34 -1.86
N MET A 82 -2.97 3.18 -1.56
CA MET A 82 -3.65 1.89 -1.67
C MET A 82 -4.80 1.76 -0.66
N LEU A 83 -4.60 2.20 0.58
CA LEU A 83 -5.63 2.18 1.62
C LEU A 83 -6.85 3.02 1.23
N LYS A 84 -6.65 4.15 0.55
CA LYS A 84 -7.75 4.97 0.04
C LYS A 84 -8.73 4.16 -0.82
N TYR A 85 -8.25 3.24 -1.65
CA TYR A 85 -9.09 2.39 -2.49
C TYR A 85 -9.72 1.23 -1.74
N ILE A 86 -9.06 0.71 -0.70
CA ILE A 86 -9.61 -0.36 0.15
C ILE A 86 -10.79 0.15 0.99
N THR A 87 -10.73 1.41 1.43
CA THR A 87 -11.71 2.00 2.35
C THR A 87 -12.83 2.76 1.66
N LYS A 88 -12.57 3.29 0.46
CA LYS A 88 -13.53 4.09 -0.31
C LYS A 88 -14.51 3.19 -1.09
N ASP A 89 -15.70 3.65 -1.35
CA ASP A 89 -16.74 3.16 -2.28
C ASP A 89 -16.99 1.62 -2.42
N LEU A 90 -15.99 0.79 -2.19
CA LEU A 90 -16.13 -0.67 -2.24
C LEU A 90 -16.95 -1.24 -1.08
N ALA A 91 -17.11 -0.48 0.01
CA ALA A 91 -17.84 -0.93 1.18
C ALA A 91 -19.31 -1.24 0.89
N THR A 92 -19.94 -0.45 0.01
CA THR A 92 -21.35 -0.58 -0.36
C THR A 92 -21.60 -1.57 -1.50
N LEU A 93 -20.65 -1.71 -2.42
CA LEU A 93 -20.81 -2.51 -3.64
C LEU A 93 -20.33 -3.97 -3.50
N THR A 94 -19.54 -4.27 -2.49
CA THR A 94 -18.91 -5.59 -2.31
C THR A 94 -19.29 -6.27 -1.00
N GLN A 95 -20.51 -6.05 -0.49
CA GLN A 95 -20.97 -6.72 0.71
C GLN A 95 -20.81 -8.24 0.57
N GLY A 96 -19.98 -8.84 1.44
CA GLY A 96 -19.64 -10.26 1.40
C GLY A 96 -18.57 -10.69 0.37
N LYS A 97 -18.01 -9.77 -0.44
CA LYS A 97 -16.95 -10.09 -1.41
C LYS A 97 -15.59 -9.53 -0.96
N LYS A 98 -14.50 -10.12 -1.48
CA LYS A 98 -13.15 -9.63 -1.23
C LYS A 98 -12.97 -8.23 -1.85
N ARG A 99 -12.46 -7.31 -1.05
CA ARG A 99 -12.15 -5.94 -1.48
C ARG A 99 -10.76 -5.79 -2.08
N TYR A 100 -9.88 -6.75 -1.85
CA TYR A 100 -8.51 -6.76 -2.36
C TYR A 100 -7.99 -8.19 -2.43
N TRP A 101 -6.97 -8.38 -3.23
CA TRP A 101 -6.23 -9.63 -3.34
C TRP A 101 -4.76 -9.39 -2.99
N TYR A 102 -4.15 -10.35 -2.36
CA TYR A 102 -2.73 -10.30 -2.01
C TYR A 102 -2.10 -11.68 -2.12
N SER A 103 -0.79 -11.72 -2.38
CA SER A 103 -0.03 -12.95 -2.36
C SER A 103 0.19 -13.43 -0.93
N ARG A 104 0.15 -14.73 -0.71
CA ARG A 104 0.29 -15.32 0.64
C ARG A 104 1.67 -15.08 1.28
N ASN A 105 2.67 -14.77 0.47
CA ASN A 105 4.04 -14.46 0.88
C ASN A 105 4.29 -12.94 1.02
N THR A 106 3.26 -12.11 1.00
CA THR A 106 3.41 -10.64 1.01
C THR A 106 3.78 -10.10 2.38
N CYS A 107 3.18 -10.65 3.43
CA CYS A 107 3.37 -10.15 4.79
C CYS A 107 3.74 -11.31 5.72
N GLU A 108 4.75 -11.12 6.51
CA GLU A 108 4.88 -11.82 7.78
C GLU A 108 3.76 -11.33 8.71
N LYS A 109 3.30 -12.20 9.59
CA LYS A 109 2.33 -11.77 10.60
C LYS A 109 2.98 -10.68 11.44
N PRO A 110 2.31 -9.54 11.66
CA PRO A 110 2.87 -8.53 12.54
C PRO A 110 3.06 -9.14 13.94
N VAL A 111 4.21 -8.90 14.51
CA VAL A 111 4.42 -9.16 15.94
C VAL A 111 3.64 -8.09 16.67
N ILE A 112 2.60 -8.51 17.40
CA ILE A 112 1.81 -7.61 18.25
C ILE A 112 2.30 -7.86 19.67
N ASP A 113 2.94 -6.87 20.24
CA ASP A 113 3.32 -6.86 21.65
C ASP A 113 2.41 -5.88 22.39
N THR A 114 1.92 -6.29 23.56
CA THR A 114 1.04 -5.48 24.40
C THR A 114 1.65 -5.39 25.77
N PHE A 115 1.89 -4.17 26.21
CA PHE A 115 2.41 -3.91 27.54
C PHE A 115 1.60 -2.80 28.22
N LEU A 116 1.60 -2.83 29.55
CA LEU A 116 0.99 -1.78 30.36
C LEU A 116 2.07 -0.78 30.76
N ILE A 117 1.77 0.51 30.59
CA ILE A 117 2.61 1.60 31.05
C ILE A 117 1.92 2.24 32.23
N GLU A 118 2.66 2.42 33.32
CA GLU A 118 2.19 3.18 34.48
C GLU A 118 1.98 4.66 34.05
N ASN A 119 0.92 5.28 34.57
CA ASN A 119 0.51 6.63 34.12
C ASN A 119 1.60 7.69 34.31
N ASP A 120 2.44 7.57 35.31
CA ASP A 120 3.57 8.43 35.59
C ASP A 120 4.70 8.32 34.54
N LYS A 121 4.82 7.18 33.88
CA LYS A 121 5.82 6.90 32.83
C LYS A 121 5.31 7.11 31.41
N LEU A 122 4.00 7.39 31.25
CA LEU A 122 3.40 7.52 29.92
C LEU A 122 3.98 8.69 29.12
N ASN A 123 4.19 9.83 29.78
CA ASN A 123 4.74 11.02 29.12
C ASN A 123 6.18 10.80 28.65
N ASP A 124 7.02 10.18 29.49
CA ASP A 124 8.42 9.87 29.14
C ASP A 124 8.47 8.90 27.95
N PHE A 125 7.56 7.92 27.93
CA PHE A 125 7.44 6.97 26.82
C PHE A 125 7.00 7.67 25.52
N ILE A 126 6.01 8.56 25.57
CA ILE A 126 5.55 9.34 24.42
C ILE A 126 6.69 10.24 23.91
N GLU A 127 7.42 10.89 24.80
CA GLU A 127 8.55 11.73 24.44
C GLU A 127 9.66 10.93 23.76
N ALA A 128 9.98 9.74 24.27
CA ALA A 128 10.92 8.82 23.63
C ALA A 128 10.50 8.43 22.23
N LEU A 129 9.21 8.11 22.01
CA LEU A 129 8.65 7.82 20.68
C LEU A 129 8.68 9.03 19.74
N GLU A 130 8.48 10.24 20.28
CA GLU A 130 8.53 11.47 19.48
C GLU A 130 9.95 11.88 19.10
N ASN A 131 10.95 11.47 19.84
CA ASN A 131 12.35 11.75 19.58
C ASN A 131 12.99 10.74 18.61
N ASP A 132 12.51 9.51 18.60
CA ASP A 132 12.99 8.45 17.70
C ASP A 132 12.20 8.46 16.37
N LYS A 133 12.64 9.32 15.49
CA LYS A 133 11.85 9.70 14.30
C LYS A 133 12.00 8.83 13.09
N SER A 134 10.98 8.25 12.58
CA SER A 134 10.91 8.07 11.12
C SER A 134 9.62 8.60 10.50
N TYR A 135 8.50 8.46 11.15
CA TYR A 135 7.23 8.98 10.64
C TYR A 135 6.22 9.16 11.76
N ARG A 136 5.53 10.31 11.76
CA ARG A 136 4.44 10.60 12.67
C ARG A 136 3.18 10.99 11.91
N LYS A 137 2.06 10.42 12.27
CA LYS A 137 0.75 10.84 11.81
C LYS A 137 -0.25 10.87 12.96
N THR A 138 -0.96 11.98 13.09
CA THR A 138 -2.12 12.08 13.97
C THR A 138 -3.39 11.95 13.13
N VAL A 139 -4.35 11.19 13.64
CA VAL A 139 -5.65 10.96 12.98
C VAL A 139 -6.73 11.21 14.01
N ASP A 140 -7.65 12.13 13.71
CA ASP A 140 -8.83 12.34 14.54
C ASP A 140 -9.74 11.12 14.45
N MET A 141 -10.17 10.63 15.60
CA MET A 141 -11.07 9.48 15.65
C MET A 141 -12.52 9.95 15.45
N PRO A 142 -13.24 9.49 14.41
CA PRO A 142 -14.54 10.05 14.01
C PRO A 142 -15.68 9.88 15.04
N PHE A 143 -15.46 9.12 16.12
CA PHE A 143 -16.46 8.82 17.14
C PHE A 143 -15.98 9.03 18.58
N SER A 144 -14.88 9.75 18.77
CA SER A 144 -14.24 9.97 20.06
C SER A 144 -13.44 11.27 20.03
N ASP A 145 -13.41 11.98 21.15
CA ASP A 145 -12.56 13.16 21.33
C ASP A 145 -11.05 12.79 21.44
N ASN A 146 -10.71 11.54 21.19
CA ASN A 146 -9.34 11.04 21.26
C ASN A 146 -8.66 11.10 19.90
N GLU A 147 -7.36 11.38 19.91
CA GLU A 147 -6.48 11.30 18.74
C GLU A 147 -5.78 9.96 18.68
N LEU A 148 -5.71 9.36 17.49
CA LEU A 148 -4.83 8.23 17.22
C LEU A 148 -3.48 8.75 16.73
N LYS A 149 -2.43 8.52 17.51
CA LYS A 149 -1.05 8.81 17.11
C LYS A 149 -0.40 7.55 16.55
N ILE A 150 0.14 7.65 15.34
CA ILE A 150 0.82 6.55 14.64
C ILE A 150 2.29 6.94 14.51
N TYR A 151 3.16 6.07 15.00
CA TYR A 151 4.61 6.20 14.90
C TYR A 151 5.15 5.03 14.08
N ASN A 152 5.99 5.30 13.10
CA ASN A 152 6.74 4.30 12.37
C ASN A 152 8.21 4.47 12.67
N PHE A 153 8.88 3.37 12.95
CA PHE A 153 10.32 3.31 13.16
C PHE A 153 10.95 2.58 11.98
N ASP A 154 12.05 3.11 11.48
CA ASP A 154 12.84 2.40 10.47
C ASP A 154 13.58 1.26 11.17
N THR A 155 13.26 0.04 10.79
CA THR A 155 14.06 -1.13 11.18
C THR A 155 15.28 -1.19 10.24
N ASN A 156 16.46 -0.91 10.79
CA ASN A 156 17.73 -1.11 10.09
C ASN A 156 17.95 -2.58 9.74
#